data_c27123dc7bfb528e15f07228b4f532ea
#
_entry.id   c27123dc7bfb528e15f07228b4f532ea
#
_cell.length_a   1.000
_cell.length_b   1.000
_cell.length_c   1.000
_cell.angle_alpha   90.00
_cell.angle_beta   90.00
_cell.angle_gamma   90.00
#
_symmetry.space_group_name_H-M   'P 1'
#
loop_
_entity.id
_entity.type
_entity.pdbx_description
1 polymer ?
#
loop_
_entity_poly.entity_id
_entity_poly.type
_entity_poly.pdbx_seq_one_letter_code
_entity_poly.pdbx_strand_id
1 'polypeptide(L)'
;MLHSVLLKSIGDRSRATIIAVAILAFYVGLAMAAYNTMSDDIIRIYESMPPAMAQIYGTNDGTALGLATGAVFALMAPVVILSYSISGGVGAAVGEEKRGSLDLLLSNPVSRAGVVVPKSLVALAGTVIIGFGTWLTVIGVAAMLGEDASNLDVFSASMMLIGLAVMFGGLAAAVAGWTGRSGAGIGVATGVAAVSWFVTSVLSIEPSLETLSKLTPWYLYSGSD
;
A
#
# COMPACT_ATOMS: atom_id res chain seq x y z
N MET A 1 17.30 -1.38 -26.69
CA MET A 1 17.66 -2.06 -25.45
C MET A 1 16.81 -1.64 -24.25
N LEU A 2 16.75 -0.37 -23.86
CA LEU A 2 15.84 0.10 -22.79
C LEU A 2 14.39 -0.34 -22.99
N HIS A 3 13.88 -0.27 -24.21
CA HIS A 3 12.54 -0.68 -24.58
C HIS A 3 12.28 -2.19 -24.32
N SER A 4 13.24 -3.06 -24.59
CA SER A 4 13.10 -4.51 -24.35
C SER A 4 13.11 -4.85 -22.86
N VAL A 5 13.90 -4.15 -22.05
CA VAL A 5 13.93 -4.30 -20.59
C VAL A 5 12.62 -3.81 -19.99
N LEU A 6 12.09 -2.68 -20.46
CA LEU A 6 10.79 -2.15 -20.04
C LEU A 6 9.65 -3.14 -20.34
N LEU A 7 9.55 -3.62 -21.58
CA LEU A 7 8.49 -4.55 -22.00
C LEU A 7 8.51 -5.84 -21.18
N LYS A 8 9.70 -6.40 -20.95
CA LYS A 8 9.87 -7.58 -20.11
C LYS A 8 9.43 -7.29 -18.66
N SER A 9 9.87 -6.16 -18.10
CA SER A 9 9.50 -5.78 -16.72
C SER A 9 8.00 -5.54 -16.57
N ILE A 10 7.34 -4.98 -17.58
CA ILE A 10 5.88 -4.81 -17.61
C ILE A 10 5.21 -6.20 -17.62
N GLY A 11 5.65 -7.11 -18.48
CA GLY A 11 5.10 -8.48 -18.55
C GLY A 11 5.26 -9.24 -17.24
N ASP A 12 6.44 -9.13 -16.61
CA ASP A 12 6.75 -9.81 -15.34
C ASP A 12 5.89 -9.29 -14.18
N ARG A 13 5.55 -8.00 -14.17
CA ARG A 13 4.81 -7.37 -13.07
C ARG A 13 3.33 -7.14 -13.33
N SER A 14 2.88 -7.17 -14.57
CA SER A 14 1.45 -6.97 -14.90
C SER A 14 0.53 -7.94 -14.18
N ARG A 15 0.92 -9.21 -14.11
CA ARG A 15 0.16 -10.24 -13.39
C ARG A 15 0.03 -9.90 -11.89
N ALA A 16 1.13 -9.48 -11.25
CA ALA A 16 1.11 -9.11 -9.84
C ALA A 16 0.25 -7.85 -9.61
N THR A 17 0.31 -6.87 -10.51
CA THR A 17 -0.53 -5.67 -10.45
C THR A 17 -2.01 -6.02 -10.60
N ILE A 18 -2.37 -6.85 -11.58
CA ILE A 18 -3.75 -7.30 -11.80
C ILE A 18 -4.27 -8.07 -10.59
N ILE A 19 -3.48 -8.98 -10.05
CA ILE A 19 -3.84 -9.77 -8.86
C ILE A 19 -4.04 -8.84 -7.65
N ALA A 20 -3.16 -7.88 -7.42
CA ALA A 20 -3.28 -6.93 -6.31
C ALA A 20 -4.55 -6.07 -6.43
N VAL A 21 -4.84 -5.54 -7.62
CA VAL A 21 -6.09 -4.79 -7.87
C VAL A 21 -7.31 -5.68 -7.68
N ALA A 22 -7.27 -6.92 -8.18
CA ALA A 22 -8.39 -7.86 -8.05
C ALA A 22 -8.66 -8.26 -6.58
N ILE A 23 -7.60 -8.48 -5.79
CA ILE A 23 -7.72 -8.76 -4.35
C ILE A 23 -8.37 -7.57 -3.63
N LEU A 24 -7.89 -6.36 -3.89
CA LEU A 24 -8.46 -5.15 -3.27
C LEU A 24 -9.89 -4.90 -3.73
N ALA A 25 -10.18 -5.06 -5.02
CA ALA A 25 -11.53 -4.91 -5.54
C ALA A 25 -12.50 -5.93 -4.92
N PHE A 26 -12.08 -7.17 -4.78
CA PHE A 26 -12.87 -8.20 -4.12
C PHE A 26 -13.10 -7.88 -2.64
N TYR A 27 -12.05 -7.44 -1.93
CA TYR A 27 -12.16 -7.11 -0.51
C TYR A 27 -13.04 -5.87 -0.27
N VAL A 28 -12.89 -4.83 -1.08
CA VAL A 28 -13.75 -3.64 -1.04
C VAL A 28 -15.21 -4.02 -1.27
N GLY A 29 -15.48 -4.80 -2.31
CA GLY A 29 -16.84 -5.27 -2.62
C GLY A 29 -17.44 -6.08 -1.47
N LEU A 30 -16.66 -7.00 -0.89
CA LEU A 30 -17.09 -7.80 0.25
C LEU A 30 -17.35 -6.96 1.50
N ALA A 31 -16.42 -6.05 1.84
CA ALA A 31 -16.53 -5.17 2.99
C ALA A 31 -17.77 -4.27 2.88
N MET A 32 -17.94 -3.59 1.76
CA MET A 32 -19.08 -2.71 1.54
C MET A 32 -20.42 -3.46 1.51
N ALA A 33 -20.48 -4.64 0.88
CA ALA A 33 -21.68 -5.47 0.88
C ALA A 33 -22.04 -5.94 2.30
N ALA A 34 -21.06 -6.37 3.09
CA ALA A 34 -21.26 -6.78 4.47
C ALA A 34 -21.77 -5.62 5.33
N TYR A 35 -21.15 -4.45 5.21
CA TYR A 35 -21.56 -3.27 5.99
C TYR A 35 -22.94 -2.76 5.56
N ASN A 36 -23.29 -2.78 4.29
CA ASN A 36 -24.62 -2.42 3.83
C ASN A 36 -25.71 -3.37 4.34
N THR A 37 -25.40 -4.66 4.48
CA THR A 37 -26.36 -5.66 4.95
C THR A 37 -26.52 -5.67 6.49
N MET A 38 -25.45 -5.31 7.23
CA MET A 38 -25.38 -5.40 8.70
C MET A 38 -25.16 -4.03 9.34
N SER A 39 -25.55 -2.95 8.68
CA SER A 39 -25.24 -1.57 9.09
C SER A 39 -25.55 -1.28 10.55
N ASP A 40 -26.77 -1.61 11.00
CA ASP A 40 -27.24 -1.29 12.36
C ASP A 40 -26.46 -2.05 13.44
N ASP A 41 -26.13 -3.31 13.19
CA ASP A 41 -25.42 -4.14 14.17
C ASP A 41 -23.93 -3.71 14.25
N ILE A 42 -23.34 -3.37 13.12
CA ILE A 42 -21.93 -2.93 13.03
C ILE A 42 -21.78 -1.55 13.67
N ILE A 43 -22.68 -0.62 13.43
CA ILE A 43 -22.69 0.69 14.06
C ILE A 43 -22.79 0.55 15.58
N ARG A 44 -23.69 -0.29 16.09
CA ARG A 44 -23.81 -0.56 17.54
C ARG A 44 -22.53 -1.16 18.12
N ILE A 45 -21.90 -2.10 17.43
CA ILE A 45 -20.62 -2.68 17.87
C ILE A 45 -19.56 -1.59 17.92
N TYR A 46 -19.48 -0.75 16.90
CA TYR A 46 -18.52 0.35 16.82
C TYR A 46 -18.72 1.38 17.95
N GLU A 47 -19.96 1.79 18.21
CA GLU A 47 -20.31 2.70 19.32
C GLU A 47 -19.96 2.12 20.69
N SER A 48 -19.98 0.78 20.82
CA SER A 48 -19.61 0.08 22.06
C SER A 48 -18.10 -0.13 22.24
N MET A 49 -17.29 0.12 21.19
CA MET A 49 -15.84 -0.05 21.25
C MET A 49 -15.16 1.04 22.07
N PRO A 50 -14.10 0.69 22.83
CA PRO A 50 -13.24 1.70 23.42
C PRO A 50 -12.65 2.61 22.33
N PRO A 51 -12.51 3.94 22.58
CA PRO A 51 -12.00 4.90 21.58
C PRO A 51 -10.65 4.50 20.96
N ALA A 52 -9.79 3.86 21.74
CA ALA A 52 -8.53 3.33 21.30
C ALA A 52 -8.64 2.26 20.21
N MET A 53 -9.66 1.40 20.28
CA MET A 53 -9.90 0.39 19.25
C MET A 53 -10.54 1.01 18.00
N ALA A 54 -11.42 1.98 18.17
CA ALA A 54 -12.03 2.70 17.06
C ALA A 54 -10.98 3.39 16.16
N GLN A 55 -9.94 3.99 16.77
CA GLN A 55 -8.83 4.59 16.02
C GLN A 55 -8.01 3.59 15.19
N ILE A 56 -7.88 2.33 15.63
CA ILE A 56 -7.16 1.29 14.87
C ILE A 56 -7.91 0.90 13.59
N TYR A 57 -9.25 0.96 13.63
CA TYR A 57 -10.09 0.62 12.48
C TYR A 57 -10.34 1.80 11.52
N GLY A 58 -9.77 2.95 11.82
CA GLY A 58 -9.93 4.18 11.04
C GLY A 58 -11.15 4.99 11.46
N THR A 59 -11.03 6.28 11.38
CA THR A 59 -12.14 7.20 11.60
C THR A 59 -13.07 7.21 10.41
N ASN A 60 -14.29 7.58 10.68
CA ASN A 60 -15.32 7.66 9.68
C ASN A 60 -16.41 8.61 10.16
N ASP A 61 -17.22 8.98 9.23
CA ASP A 61 -18.38 9.87 9.44
C ASP A 61 -19.54 9.19 10.21
N GLY A 62 -19.32 8.02 10.80
CA GLY A 62 -20.33 7.24 11.51
C GLY A 62 -21.31 6.50 10.60
N THR A 63 -21.08 6.52 9.29
CA THR A 63 -21.88 5.77 8.33
C THR A 63 -21.35 4.36 8.13
N ALA A 64 -22.21 3.44 7.67
CA ALA A 64 -21.79 2.09 7.32
C ALA A 64 -20.73 2.11 6.19
N LEU A 65 -20.87 3.02 5.24
CA LEU A 65 -19.91 3.21 4.17
C LEU A 65 -18.55 3.70 4.68
N GLY A 66 -18.55 4.69 5.61
CA GLY A 66 -17.33 5.19 6.26
C GLY A 66 -16.59 4.09 7.01
N LEU A 67 -17.31 3.25 7.78
CA LEU A 67 -16.73 2.10 8.47
C LEU A 67 -16.14 1.06 7.51
N ALA A 68 -16.83 0.77 6.40
CA ALA A 68 -16.34 -0.16 5.38
C ALA A 68 -15.05 0.36 4.72
N THR A 69 -15.01 1.65 4.36
CA THR A 69 -13.84 2.28 3.75
C THR A 69 -12.69 2.38 4.75
N GLY A 70 -12.96 2.74 5.99
CA GLY A 70 -11.99 2.74 7.08
C GLY A 70 -11.31 1.38 7.23
N ALA A 71 -12.08 0.30 7.29
CA ALA A 71 -11.54 -1.07 7.37
C ALA A 71 -10.63 -1.44 6.19
N VAL A 72 -10.97 -0.99 4.97
CA VAL A 72 -10.14 -1.19 3.77
C VAL A 72 -8.80 -0.47 3.92
N PHE A 73 -8.83 0.81 4.25
CA PHE A 73 -7.64 1.65 4.31
C PHE A 73 -6.81 1.45 5.58
N ALA A 74 -7.41 1.00 6.70
CA ALA A 74 -6.68 0.75 7.93
C ALA A 74 -5.69 -0.42 7.82
N LEU A 75 -6.03 -1.49 7.09
CA LEU A 75 -5.21 -2.71 7.09
C LEU A 75 -4.99 -3.29 5.69
N MET A 76 -6.06 -3.63 4.97
CA MET A 76 -5.93 -4.46 3.77
C MET A 76 -5.23 -3.74 2.62
N ALA A 77 -5.61 -2.51 2.33
CA ALA A 77 -4.99 -1.74 1.25
C ALA A 77 -3.50 -1.46 1.52
N PRO A 78 -3.08 -1.02 2.73
CA PRO A 78 -1.66 -0.92 3.08
C PRO A 78 -0.91 -2.23 2.92
N VAL A 79 -1.41 -3.35 3.44
CA VAL A 79 -0.71 -4.65 3.34
C VAL A 79 -0.46 -5.05 1.90
N VAL A 80 -1.45 -4.92 1.03
CA VAL A 80 -1.32 -5.31 -0.39
C VAL A 80 -0.37 -4.37 -1.13
N ILE A 81 -0.57 -3.05 -1.02
CA ILE A 81 0.21 -2.08 -1.80
C ILE A 81 1.66 -1.97 -1.32
N LEU A 82 1.91 -2.05 0.00
CA LEU A 82 3.27 -2.07 0.54
C LEU A 82 4.00 -3.34 0.12
N SER A 83 3.37 -4.50 0.22
CA SER A 83 3.95 -5.78 -0.22
C SER A 83 4.34 -5.74 -1.69
N TYR A 84 3.48 -5.18 -2.54
CA TYR A 84 3.76 -4.97 -3.96
C TYR A 84 4.95 -4.03 -4.17
N SER A 85 4.94 -2.87 -3.52
CA SER A 85 5.98 -1.83 -3.68
C SER A 85 7.33 -2.29 -3.15
N ILE A 86 7.37 -2.89 -1.95
CA ILE A 86 8.59 -3.45 -1.34
C ILE A 86 9.20 -4.52 -2.24
N SER A 87 8.38 -5.49 -2.70
CA SER A 87 8.86 -6.53 -3.62
C SER A 87 9.35 -5.95 -4.95
N GLY A 88 8.73 -4.86 -5.41
CA GLY A 88 9.11 -4.12 -6.60
C GLY A 88 10.46 -3.44 -6.47
N GLY A 89 10.65 -2.73 -5.38
CA GLY A 89 11.90 -2.04 -5.08
C GLY A 89 13.08 -3.01 -5.00
N VAL A 90 12.91 -4.10 -4.23
CA VAL A 90 13.94 -5.15 -4.13
C VAL A 90 14.21 -5.82 -5.48
N GLY A 91 13.16 -6.15 -6.24
CA GLY A 91 13.30 -6.76 -7.56
C GLY A 91 13.99 -5.85 -8.57
N ALA A 92 13.82 -4.54 -8.47
CA ALA A 92 14.55 -3.57 -9.29
C ALA A 92 16.03 -3.49 -8.93
N ALA A 93 16.36 -3.51 -7.63
CA ALA A 93 17.72 -3.34 -7.14
C ALA A 93 18.62 -4.58 -7.34
N VAL A 94 18.13 -5.78 -6.99
CA VAL A 94 18.94 -7.01 -6.92
C VAL A 94 18.34 -8.20 -7.69
N GLY A 95 17.27 -7.99 -8.46
CA GLY A 95 16.54 -9.08 -9.11
C GLY A 95 17.34 -9.86 -10.14
N GLU A 96 18.31 -9.23 -10.85
CA GLU A 96 19.13 -9.89 -11.87
C GLU A 96 20.26 -10.73 -11.24
N GLU A 97 20.82 -10.28 -10.14
CA GLU A 97 21.84 -11.04 -9.40
C GLU A 97 21.28 -12.39 -8.93
N LYS A 98 20.05 -12.41 -8.44
CA LYS A 98 19.37 -13.64 -8.01
C LYS A 98 19.05 -14.62 -9.14
N ARG A 99 18.82 -14.10 -10.35
CA ARG A 99 18.48 -14.95 -11.51
C ARG A 99 19.71 -15.52 -12.21
N GLY A 100 20.92 -15.17 -11.78
CA GLY A 100 22.18 -15.56 -12.44
C GLY A 100 22.31 -14.98 -13.86
N SER A 101 21.48 -14.03 -14.22
CA SER A 101 21.49 -13.39 -15.54
C SER A 101 22.39 -12.15 -15.60
N LEU A 102 23.02 -11.79 -14.48
CA LEU A 102 23.90 -10.63 -14.41
C LEU A 102 25.10 -10.79 -15.34
N ASP A 103 25.72 -11.97 -15.40
CA ASP A 103 26.87 -12.25 -16.27
C ASP A 103 26.50 -12.18 -17.76
N LEU A 104 25.28 -12.61 -18.12
CA LEU A 104 24.73 -12.50 -19.48
C LEU A 104 24.39 -11.05 -19.84
N LEU A 105 24.01 -10.22 -18.86
CA LEU A 105 23.75 -8.79 -19.07
C LEU A 105 25.05 -7.99 -19.13
N LEU A 106 26.07 -8.36 -18.37
CA LEU A 106 27.39 -7.71 -18.36
C LEU A 106 28.22 -8.05 -19.60
N SER A 107 27.90 -9.11 -20.33
CA SER A 107 28.47 -9.38 -21.66
C SER A 107 27.99 -8.37 -22.72
N ASN A 108 26.94 -7.63 -22.48
CA ASN A 108 26.47 -6.48 -23.25
C ASN A 108 26.87 -5.17 -22.55
N PRO A 109 27.17 -4.09 -23.24
CA PRO A 109 27.55 -2.80 -22.63
C PRO A 109 26.33 -2.06 -22.07
N VAL A 110 25.70 -2.66 -21.01
CA VAL A 110 24.53 -2.08 -20.35
C VAL A 110 24.95 -1.59 -18.97
N SER A 111 24.72 -0.31 -18.68
CA SER A 111 24.97 0.24 -17.35
C SER A 111 23.97 -0.31 -16.33
N ARG A 112 24.38 -0.45 -15.06
CA ARG A 112 23.48 -0.85 -13.95
C ARG A 112 22.23 0.06 -13.90
N ALA A 113 22.39 1.36 -14.10
CA ALA A 113 21.29 2.31 -14.15
C ALA A 113 20.29 1.98 -15.28
N GLY A 114 20.79 1.55 -16.44
CA GLY A 114 19.96 1.15 -17.59
C GLY A 114 19.06 -0.05 -17.32
N VAL A 115 19.32 -0.82 -16.28
CA VAL A 115 18.47 -1.95 -15.84
C VAL A 115 17.60 -1.57 -14.66
N VAL A 116 18.15 -0.90 -13.65
CA VAL A 116 17.45 -0.57 -12.41
C VAL A 116 16.35 0.47 -12.65
N VAL A 117 16.63 1.54 -13.39
CA VAL A 117 15.68 2.64 -13.63
C VAL A 117 14.39 2.16 -14.30
N PRO A 118 14.41 1.43 -15.43
CA PRO A 118 13.18 0.93 -16.04
C PRO A 118 12.36 0.03 -15.12
N LYS A 119 13.00 -0.82 -14.34
CA LYS A 119 12.31 -1.70 -13.39
C LYS A 119 11.68 -0.94 -12.24
N SER A 120 12.37 0.07 -11.73
CA SER A 120 11.83 0.95 -10.68
C SER A 120 10.62 1.74 -11.18
N LEU A 121 10.67 2.24 -12.42
CA LEU A 121 9.54 2.94 -13.05
C LEU A 121 8.32 2.02 -13.22
N VAL A 122 8.52 0.77 -13.62
CA VAL A 122 7.42 -0.21 -13.74
C VAL A 122 6.84 -0.55 -12.37
N ALA A 123 7.69 -0.70 -11.34
CA ALA A 123 7.22 -0.93 -9.97
C ALA A 123 6.43 0.26 -9.44
N LEU A 124 6.91 1.48 -9.67
CA LEU A 124 6.22 2.72 -9.32
C LEU A 124 4.87 2.84 -10.02
N ALA A 125 4.85 2.64 -11.35
CA ALA A 125 3.61 2.68 -12.13
C ALA A 125 2.58 1.66 -11.62
N GLY A 126 3.01 0.43 -11.31
CA GLY A 126 2.13 -0.58 -10.73
C GLY A 126 1.59 -0.18 -9.34
N THR A 127 2.42 0.43 -8.48
CA THR A 127 1.97 0.96 -7.18
C THR A 127 0.91 2.05 -7.36
N VAL A 128 1.12 2.96 -8.31
CA VAL A 128 0.15 4.02 -8.65
C VAL A 128 -1.15 3.41 -9.20
N ILE A 129 -1.06 2.42 -10.09
CA ILE A 129 -2.23 1.72 -10.65
C ILE A 129 -3.03 1.03 -9.54
N ILE A 130 -2.38 0.39 -8.58
CA ILE A 130 -3.06 -0.28 -7.46
C ILE A 130 -3.78 0.75 -6.58
N GLY A 131 -3.13 1.86 -6.22
CA GLY A 131 -3.73 2.91 -5.41
C GLY A 131 -4.93 3.58 -6.08
N PHE A 132 -4.80 3.97 -7.36
CA PHE A 132 -5.92 4.49 -8.14
C PHE A 132 -7.02 3.44 -8.35
N GLY A 133 -6.65 2.18 -8.57
CA GLY A 133 -7.59 1.07 -8.68
C GLY A 133 -8.40 0.88 -7.40
N THR A 134 -7.78 1.05 -6.24
CA THR A 134 -8.48 1.02 -4.94
C THR A 134 -9.49 2.16 -4.84
N TRP A 135 -9.08 3.39 -5.14
CA TRP A 135 -9.97 4.55 -5.18
C TRP A 135 -11.16 4.34 -6.11
N LEU A 136 -10.92 3.96 -7.36
CA LEU A 136 -11.98 3.71 -8.35
C LEU A 136 -12.92 2.59 -7.91
N THR A 137 -12.40 1.56 -7.25
CA THR A 137 -13.23 0.45 -6.77
C THR A 137 -14.14 0.90 -5.64
N VAL A 138 -13.65 1.69 -4.68
CA VAL A 138 -14.48 2.22 -3.58
C VAL A 138 -15.62 3.07 -4.15
N ILE A 139 -15.31 4.03 -5.02
CA ILE A 139 -16.32 4.89 -5.64
C ILE A 139 -17.31 4.07 -6.48
N GLY A 140 -16.81 3.10 -7.27
CA GLY A 140 -17.65 2.25 -8.11
C GLY A 140 -18.60 1.37 -7.32
N VAL A 141 -18.13 0.75 -6.23
CA VAL A 141 -18.96 -0.09 -5.37
C VAL A 141 -19.98 0.76 -4.61
N ALA A 142 -19.59 1.93 -4.07
CA ALA A 142 -20.51 2.86 -3.43
C ALA A 142 -21.65 3.25 -4.37
N ALA A 143 -21.32 3.62 -5.60
CA ALA A 143 -22.32 3.96 -6.62
C ALA A 143 -23.26 2.79 -6.95
N MET A 144 -22.76 1.55 -7.00
CA MET A 144 -23.59 0.35 -7.22
C MET A 144 -24.55 0.07 -6.06
N LEU A 145 -24.18 0.44 -4.85
CA LEU A 145 -25.00 0.29 -3.64
C LEU A 145 -25.97 1.47 -3.45
N GLY A 146 -25.89 2.49 -4.28
CA GLY A 146 -26.71 3.70 -4.18
C GLY A 146 -26.25 4.65 -3.06
N GLU A 147 -25.02 4.48 -2.56
CA GLU A 147 -24.42 5.26 -1.50
C GLU A 147 -23.62 6.44 -2.07
N ASP A 148 -23.67 7.59 -1.41
CA ASP A 148 -22.88 8.76 -1.78
C ASP A 148 -21.53 8.76 -1.04
N ALA A 149 -20.47 8.53 -1.79
CA ALA A 149 -19.10 8.55 -1.30
C ALA A 149 -18.44 9.95 -1.38
N SER A 150 -19.18 10.99 -1.73
CA SER A 150 -18.63 12.35 -1.92
C SER A 150 -18.06 12.96 -0.62
N ASN A 151 -18.59 12.57 0.53
CA ASN A 151 -18.13 13.02 1.84
C ASN A 151 -16.89 12.27 2.37
N LEU A 152 -16.47 11.21 1.68
CA LEU A 152 -15.32 10.42 2.07
C LEU A 152 -14.07 10.92 1.35
N ASP A 153 -13.03 11.24 2.09
CA ASP A 153 -11.75 11.64 1.50
C ASP A 153 -10.94 10.44 0.97
N VAL A 154 -11.62 9.58 0.19
CA VAL A 154 -11.04 8.35 -0.37
C VAL A 154 -9.90 8.66 -1.35
N PHE A 155 -10.00 9.78 -2.05
CA PHE A 155 -8.94 10.18 -2.97
C PHE A 155 -7.66 10.54 -2.22
N SER A 156 -7.76 11.37 -1.18
CA SER A 156 -6.62 11.76 -0.35
C SER A 156 -5.99 10.54 0.33
N ALA A 157 -6.79 9.69 0.94
CA ALA A 157 -6.32 8.44 1.54
C ALA A 157 -5.57 7.55 0.52
N SER A 158 -6.07 7.44 -0.70
CA SER A 158 -5.41 6.68 -1.77
C SER A 158 -4.08 7.31 -2.20
N MET A 159 -4.02 8.64 -2.29
CA MET A 159 -2.78 9.35 -2.63
C MET A 159 -1.72 9.20 -1.53
N MET A 160 -2.11 9.33 -0.27
CA MET A 160 -1.22 9.13 0.87
C MET A 160 -0.73 7.69 0.95
N LEU A 161 -1.61 6.72 0.67
CA LEU A 161 -1.25 5.30 0.60
C LEU A 161 -0.21 5.01 -0.51
N ILE A 162 -0.37 5.63 -1.70
CA ILE A 162 0.63 5.54 -2.77
C ILE A 162 1.97 6.12 -2.29
N GLY A 163 1.96 7.30 -1.67
CA GLY A 163 3.16 7.95 -1.13
C GLY A 163 3.89 7.06 -0.12
N LEU A 164 3.13 6.51 0.83
CA LEU A 164 3.65 5.57 1.83
C LEU A 164 4.28 4.33 1.18
N ALA A 165 3.60 3.72 0.20
CA ALA A 165 4.08 2.55 -0.49
C ALA A 165 5.35 2.83 -1.31
N VAL A 166 5.43 3.98 -1.98
CA VAL A 166 6.62 4.41 -2.72
C VAL A 166 7.80 4.61 -1.78
N MET A 167 7.59 5.21 -0.62
CA MET A 167 8.63 5.41 0.39
C MET A 167 9.19 4.08 0.88
N PHE A 168 8.34 3.13 1.25
CA PHE A 168 8.82 1.80 1.72
C PHE A 168 9.41 0.96 0.60
N GLY A 169 8.90 1.06 -0.63
CA GLY A 169 9.50 0.45 -1.81
C GLY A 169 10.89 1.02 -2.11
N GLY A 170 11.06 2.34 -1.97
CA GLY A 170 12.36 3.02 -2.10
C GLY A 170 13.34 2.60 -1.01
N LEU A 171 12.90 2.51 0.26
CA LEU A 171 13.70 2.01 1.37
C LEU A 171 14.17 0.57 1.10
N ALA A 172 13.26 -0.29 0.67
CA ALA A 172 13.58 -1.68 0.34
C ALA A 172 14.62 -1.79 -0.79
N ALA A 173 14.47 -0.97 -1.84
CA ALA A 173 15.42 -0.90 -2.94
C ALA A 173 16.81 -0.41 -2.48
N ALA A 174 16.85 0.63 -1.65
CA ALA A 174 18.11 1.19 -1.12
C ALA A 174 18.86 0.16 -0.27
N VAL A 175 18.18 -0.48 0.68
CA VAL A 175 18.79 -1.50 1.56
C VAL A 175 19.23 -2.74 0.76
N ALA A 176 18.40 -3.21 -0.16
CA ALA A 176 18.75 -4.35 -1.02
C ALA A 176 19.94 -4.03 -1.91
N GLY A 177 19.95 -2.84 -2.54
CA GLY A 177 21.04 -2.39 -3.42
C GLY A 177 22.37 -2.19 -2.66
N TRP A 178 22.31 -1.70 -1.41
CA TRP A 178 23.50 -1.53 -0.58
C TRP A 178 24.05 -2.85 -0.07
N THR A 179 23.19 -3.77 0.38
CA THR A 179 23.60 -5.04 0.98
C THR A 179 23.82 -6.16 -0.04
N GLY A 180 23.36 -6.00 -1.28
CA GLY A 180 23.29 -7.07 -2.29
C GLY A 180 22.30 -8.20 -1.91
N ARG A 181 21.48 -8.01 -0.86
CA ARG A 181 20.62 -9.06 -0.31
C ARG A 181 19.15 -8.66 -0.34
N SER A 182 18.36 -9.38 -1.10
CA SER A 182 16.92 -9.15 -1.18
C SER A 182 16.20 -9.31 0.16
N GLY A 183 16.62 -10.30 0.97
CA GLY A 183 16.06 -10.54 2.31
C GLY A 183 16.27 -9.37 3.26
N ALA A 184 17.44 -8.70 3.20
CA ALA A 184 17.71 -7.50 4.00
C ALA A 184 16.76 -6.35 3.60
N GLY A 185 16.59 -6.10 2.30
CA GLY A 185 15.68 -5.05 1.81
C GLY A 185 14.23 -5.29 2.24
N ILE A 186 13.71 -6.51 2.06
CA ILE A 186 12.36 -6.88 2.50
C ILE A 186 12.24 -6.75 4.02
N GLY A 187 13.17 -7.37 4.76
CA GLY A 187 13.11 -7.43 6.23
C GLY A 187 13.14 -6.04 6.88
N VAL A 188 14.06 -5.16 6.43
CA VAL A 188 14.15 -3.80 6.97
C VAL A 188 12.93 -2.98 6.62
N ALA A 189 12.49 -2.97 5.35
CA ALA A 189 11.35 -2.17 4.94
C ALA A 189 10.05 -2.63 5.61
N THR A 190 9.80 -3.95 5.66
CA THR A 190 8.62 -4.51 6.33
C THR A 190 8.69 -4.29 7.85
N GLY A 191 9.87 -4.47 8.47
CA GLY A 191 10.05 -4.23 9.90
C GLY A 191 9.80 -2.77 10.29
N VAL A 192 10.37 -1.81 9.53
CA VAL A 192 10.12 -0.38 9.76
C VAL A 192 8.66 -0.03 9.54
N ALA A 193 8.01 -0.58 8.50
CA ALA A 193 6.59 -0.37 8.25
C ALA A 193 5.72 -0.88 9.41
N ALA A 194 5.97 -2.11 9.88
CA ALA A 194 5.22 -2.71 10.98
C ALA A 194 5.42 -1.96 12.30
N VAL A 195 6.68 -1.58 12.62
CA VAL A 195 6.98 -0.79 13.83
C VAL A 195 6.34 0.59 13.72
N SER A 196 6.41 1.26 12.57
CA SER A 196 5.79 2.55 12.33
C SER A 196 4.27 2.50 12.51
N TRP A 197 3.61 1.48 11.94
CA TRP A 197 2.19 1.24 12.13
C TRP A 197 1.84 1.02 13.61
N PHE A 198 2.56 0.14 14.29
CA PHE A 198 2.31 -0.18 15.70
C PHE A 198 2.50 1.03 16.60
N VAL A 199 3.63 1.75 16.41
CA VAL A 199 3.94 2.96 17.18
C VAL A 199 2.88 4.03 16.96
N THR A 200 2.47 4.29 15.72
CA THR A 200 1.40 5.26 15.44
C THR A 200 0.09 4.84 16.10
N SER A 201 -0.33 3.58 15.96
CA SER A 201 -1.58 3.08 16.52
C SER A 201 -1.61 3.11 18.05
N VAL A 202 -0.48 2.79 18.71
CA VAL A 202 -0.39 2.79 20.18
C VAL A 202 -0.23 4.20 20.75
N LEU A 203 0.62 5.04 20.13
CA LEU A 203 0.88 6.39 20.65
C LEU A 203 -0.28 7.36 20.40
N SER A 204 -1.14 7.08 19.42
CA SER A 204 -2.35 7.88 19.19
C SER A 204 -3.39 7.73 20.31
N ILE A 205 -3.27 6.69 21.15
CA ILE A 205 -4.18 6.46 22.29
C ILE A 205 -3.91 7.43 23.44
N GLU A 206 -2.67 7.85 23.61
CA GLU A 206 -2.25 8.72 24.73
C GLU A 206 -1.89 10.12 24.22
N PRO A 207 -2.67 11.17 24.52
CA PRO A 207 -2.46 12.52 24.01
C PRO A 207 -1.06 13.09 24.30
N SER A 208 -0.42 12.67 25.41
CA SER A 208 0.93 13.10 25.78
C SER A 208 2.00 12.57 24.81
N LEU A 209 1.73 11.50 24.11
CA LEU A 209 2.65 10.82 23.19
C LEU A 209 2.36 11.09 21.70
N GLU A 210 1.32 11.82 21.40
CA GLU A 210 0.93 12.18 20.02
C GLU A 210 2.07 12.86 19.25
N THR A 211 2.87 13.68 19.93
CA THR A 211 4.04 14.35 19.29
C THR A 211 5.07 13.33 18.76
N LEU A 212 5.22 12.19 19.42
CA LEU A 212 6.12 11.11 18.96
C LEU A 212 5.53 10.34 17.78
N SER A 213 4.22 10.17 17.71
CA SER A 213 3.57 9.53 16.57
C SER A 213 3.80 10.31 15.28
N LYS A 214 3.89 11.65 15.34
CA LYS A 214 4.19 12.54 14.20
C LYS A 214 5.55 12.30 13.53
N LEU A 215 6.46 11.63 14.23
CA LEU A 215 7.77 11.24 13.67
C LEU A 215 7.72 9.98 12.81
N THR A 216 6.61 9.24 12.84
CA THR A 216 6.47 8.01 12.07
C THR A 216 5.93 8.29 10.66
N PRO A 217 6.45 7.58 9.65
CA PRO A 217 5.89 7.70 8.30
C PRO A 217 4.40 7.35 8.21
N TRP A 218 3.94 6.46 9.09
CA TRP A 218 2.55 6.03 9.12
C TRP A 218 1.60 7.14 9.61
N TYR A 219 2.09 8.05 10.44
CA TYR A 219 1.30 9.20 10.90
C TYR A 219 0.81 10.08 9.74
N LEU A 220 1.67 10.30 8.74
CA LEU A 220 1.29 11.07 7.55
C LEU A 220 0.13 10.43 6.79
N TYR A 221 0.01 9.12 6.87
CA TYR A 221 -1.08 8.38 6.24
C TYR A 221 -2.35 8.36 7.09
N SER A 222 -2.22 8.23 8.42
CA SER A 222 -3.35 8.13 9.35
C SER A 222 -3.83 9.47 9.91
N GLY A 223 -3.05 10.53 9.79
CA GLY A 223 -3.33 11.86 10.34
C GLY A 223 -3.98 12.83 9.35
N SER A 224 -4.65 12.33 8.33
CA SER A 224 -5.36 13.14 7.33
C SER A 224 -6.78 13.50 7.75
N ASP A 225 -6.99 13.76 9.03
CA ASP A 225 -8.21 14.40 9.55
C ASP A 225 -8.06 15.90 9.63
#